data_535155258ce76f2901bbb97e300f19b5
#
_entry.id   535155258ce76f2901bbb97e300f19b5
#
_cell.length_a   1.000
_cell.length_b   1.000
_cell.length_c   1.000
_cell.angle_alpha   90.00
_cell.angle_beta   90.00
_cell.angle_gamma   90.00
#
_symmetry.space_group_name_H-M   'P 1'
#
loop_
_entity.id
_entity.type
_entity.pdbx_description
1 polymer ?
#
loop_
_entity_poly.entity_id
_entity_poly.type
_entity_poly.pdbx_seq_one_letter_code
_entity_poly.pdbx_strand_id
1 'polypeptide(L)'
;MTFNQITLKNLKSNFKNYALYLFSLIFSIILYFSFVTLQYTHSINNGGSPKVIQEGAKVGSVFLFITIIIFLMYANQLFIKRRTREFALFQLIGLTRQNILRMLAIEQLTFFFITGIIGILIGIVGSEILLNILVKMMHLKVGVSIGFEFPALIQTIVMLVLAFILIMFQNFLFLKRRTILSMMKDSTKSEATKAKITVPELIAGILGIIMIIFGYYISTEMFGKFEVLTMVLVTPFLILFLTVVGAYLFFRSSVSIIFKSLKKSKHGRISITEVVFTSSIMHRMKKNAMSLTIIAVISAVTVTILCFGAISKANTDYMIQVSSPQDVNFSKTESAQKYEKLLKQNHIQYDTKTFEGSNTKLFKNDALKSKTNEGMQNTGIVVTPDKNNKGNHATITNLQGPLSGIVSVHTNKDMTLQGQQKMTLNVNKKDDNEVIPSTVSIGGPVLKVSPDNFNKLKMKDQLMHHYGFNIKDHKDLSKAETLAQKVSPNVELKNDTKKMLDESNGILIFVTSFLGLAFLIAAGCIIYIKQMDETEDEINNYRILRRIGFTHTDMTKGLALKILFNFGLPLIIALLHALFAAMVFMKLMGEYSPIPIIIVMIVYSLVYLIFAAISFIHANRIVKHSI
;
A
#
# COMPACT_ATOMS: atom_id res chain seq x y z
N MET A 1 -42.73 -32.04 0.34
CA MET A 1 -41.99 -30.78 0.64
C MET A 1 -41.85 -30.01 -0.65
N THR A 2 -42.27 -28.77 -0.69
CA THR A 2 -42.05 -27.90 -1.85
C THR A 2 -40.59 -27.48 -1.93
N PHE A 3 -40.11 -27.17 -3.12
CA PHE A 3 -38.72 -26.70 -3.36
C PHE A 3 -38.33 -25.53 -2.44
N ASN A 4 -39.23 -24.58 -2.26
CA ASN A 4 -39.01 -23.41 -1.38
C ASN A 4 -38.89 -23.82 0.11
N GLN A 5 -39.63 -24.82 0.56
CA GLN A 5 -39.52 -25.33 1.93
C GLN A 5 -38.16 -26.01 2.18
N ILE A 6 -37.63 -26.71 1.18
CA ILE A 6 -36.29 -27.33 1.25
C ILE A 6 -35.22 -26.22 1.35
N THR A 7 -35.32 -25.18 0.52
CA THR A 7 -34.40 -24.05 0.51
C THR A 7 -34.38 -23.30 1.86
N LEU A 8 -35.56 -22.97 2.41
CA LEU A 8 -35.68 -22.29 3.70
C LEU A 8 -35.19 -23.13 4.88
N LYS A 9 -35.48 -24.42 4.89
CA LYS A 9 -35.01 -25.37 5.91
C LYS A 9 -33.48 -25.51 5.87
N ASN A 10 -32.91 -25.56 4.67
CA ASN A 10 -31.47 -25.61 4.45
C ASN A 10 -30.78 -24.32 4.95
N LEU A 11 -31.35 -23.16 4.64
CA LEU A 11 -30.89 -21.85 5.11
C LEU A 11 -30.83 -21.80 6.66
N LYS A 12 -31.88 -22.24 7.34
CA LYS A 12 -31.97 -22.26 8.81
C LYS A 12 -31.00 -23.25 9.44
N SER A 13 -30.86 -24.46 8.87
CA SER A 13 -29.99 -25.52 9.39
C SER A 13 -28.51 -25.18 9.30
N ASN A 14 -28.11 -24.47 8.25
CA ASN A 14 -26.71 -24.16 7.94
C ASN A 14 -26.26 -22.76 8.36
N PHE A 15 -27.08 -21.99 9.07
CA PHE A 15 -26.79 -20.59 9.39
C PHE A 15 -25.42 -20.36 10.05
N LYS A 16 -24.97 -21.26 10.91
CA LYS A 16 -23.64 -21.21 11.54
C LYS A 16 -22.50 -21.29 10.51
N ASN A 17 -22.70 -22.06 9.43
CA ASN A 17 -21.72 -22.20 8.36
C ASN A 17 -21.64 -20.96 7.47
N TYR A 18 -22.70 -20.12 7.47
CA TYR A 18 -22.76 -18.86 6.71
C TYR A 18 -22.15 -17.67 7.44
N ALA A 19 -21.97 -17.75 8.76
CA ALA A 19 -21.61 -16.60 9.59
C ALA A 19 -20.40 -15.82 9.05
N LEU A 20 -19.32 -16.49 8.64
CA LEU A 20 -18.13 -15.85 8.08
C LEU A 20 -18.37 -15.20 6.72
N TYR A 21 -19.18 -15.84 5.87
CA TYR A 21 -19.55 -15.27 4.58
C TYR A 21 -20.45 -14.04 4.74
N LEU A 22 -21.44 -14.11 5.62
CA LEU A 22 -22.32 -12.97 5.96
C LEU A 22 -21.53 -11.81 6.58
N PHE A 23 -20.58 -12.11 7.47
CA PHE A 23 -19.68 -11.10 8.02
C PHE A 23 -18.89 -10.39 6.92
N SER A 24 -18.33 -11.17 5.97
CA SER A 24 -17.59 -10.62 4.84
C SER A 24 -18.45 -9.70 3.96
N LEU A 25 -19.71 -10.07 3.72
CA LEU A 25 -20.68 -9.25 2.98
C LEU A 25 -20.98 -7.95 3.73
N ILE A 26 -21.41 -8.05 5.00
CA ILE A 26 -21.75 -6.88 5.83
C ILE A 26 -20.56 -5.92 5.88
N PHE A 27 -19.38 -6.43 6.19
CA PHE A 27 -18.17 -5.64 6.29
C PHE A 27 -17.81 -4.92 4.97
N SER A 28 -17.91 -5.63 3.84
CA SER A 28 -17.67 -5.04 2.51
C SER A 28 -18.66 -3.92 2.20
N ILE A 29 -19.93 -4.10 2.56
CA ILE A 29 -20.97 -3.10 2.31
C ILE A 29 -20.76 -1.86 3.19
N ILE A 30 -20.44 -2.06 4.48
CA ILE A 30 -20.10 -0.97 5.39
C ILE A 30 -18.96 -0.13 4.85
N LEU A 31 -17.84 -0.78 4.48
CA LEU A 31 -16.66 -0.11 3.96
C LEU A 31 -16.97 0.66 2.67
N TYR A 32 -17.65 0.01 1.74
CA TYR A 32 -17.94 0.62 0.43
C TYR A 32 -18.88 1.80 0.56
N PHE A 33 -20.01 1.63 1.24
CA PHE A 33 -21.00 2.69 1.44
C PHE A 33 -20.40 3.87 2.19
N SER A 34 -19.70 3.61 3.30
CA SER A 34 -19.06 4.67 4.09
C SER A 34 -18.06 5.49 3.27
N PHE A 35 -17.28 4.83 2.42
CA PHE A 35 -16.28 5.51 1.60
C PHE A 35 -16.89 6.25 0.41
N VAL A 36 -17.87 5.64 -0.26
CA VAL A 36 -18.55 6.25 -1.41
C VAL A 36 -19.35 7.49 -0.99
N THR A 37 -19.91 7.51 0.21
CA THR A 37 -20.60 8.69 0.75
C THR A 37 -19.71 9.93 0.74
N LEU A 38 -18.38 9.80 0.93
CA LEU A 38 -17.45 10.94 0.88
C LEU A 38 -17.41 11.64 -0.49
N GLN A 39 -17.74 10.94 -1.59
CA GLN A 39 -17.78 11.55 -2.93
C GLN A 39 -18.92 12.54 -3.11
N TYR A 40 -20.01 12.34 -2.36
CA TYR A 40 -21.26 13.07 -2.54
C TYR A 40 -21.56 14.05 -1.40
N THR A 41 -20.71 14.06 -0.35
CA THR A 41 -20.94 14.89 0.82
C THR A 41 -20.82 16.37 0.52
N HIS A 42 -21.91 17.11 0.72
CA HIS A 42 -21.98 18.56 0.57
C HIS A 42 -21.43 19.34 1.77
N SER A 43 -21.26 18.70 2.90
CA SER A 43 -20.80 19.33 4.16
C SER A 43 -19.40 19.98 4.08
N ILE A 44 -18.61 19.66 3.06
CA ILE A 44 -17.23 20.15 2.90
C ILE A 44 -17.19 21.42 2.03
N ASN A 45 -18.30 21.86 1.44
CA ASN A 45 -18.34 22.97 0.47
C ASN A 45 -17.88 24.34 0.99
N ASN A 46 -17.78 24.51 2.32
CA ASN A 46 -17.49 25.80 2.94
C ASN A 46 -16.05 25.99 3.43
N GLY A 47 -15.13 25.07 3.21
CA GLY A 47 -13.82 25.18 3.86
C GLY A 47 -12.65 24.46 3.24
N GLY A 48 -12.44 24.52 1.94
CA GLY A 48 -11.27 23.88 1.31
C GLY A 48 -11.53 23.53 -0.16
N SER A 49 -10.73 22.68 -0.78
CA SER A 49 -10.89 22.27 -2.18
C SER A 49 -11.85 21.06 -2.28
N PRO A 50 -13.19 21.26 -2.28
CA PRO A 50 -14.17 20.16 -2.28
C PRO A 50 -13.96 19.20 -3.45
N LYS A 51 -13.57 19.74 -4.62
CA LYS A 51 -13.29 18.96 -5.84
C LYS A 51 -12.16 17.95 -5.66
N VAL A 52 -11.11 18.29 -4.94
CA VAL A 52 -9.96 17.37 -4.71
C VAL A 52 -10.39 16.19 -3.86
N ILE A 53 -11.21 16.42 -2.82
CA ILE A 53 -11.75 15.36 -1.95
C ILE A 53 -12.66 14.44 -2.75
N GLN A 54 -13.58 14.99 -3.53
CA GLN A 54 -14.52 14.23 -4.35
C GLN A 54 -13.80 13.37 -5.40
N GLU A 55 -12.84 13.93 -6.14
CA GLU A 55 -12.06 13.19 -7.15
C GLU A 55 -11.16 12.13 -6.50
N GLY A 56 -10.51 12.43 -5.39
CA GLY A 56 -9.72 11.45 -4.63
C GLY A 56 -10.58 10.29 -4.11
N ALA A 57 -11.74 10.59 -3.54
CA ALA A 57 -12.69 9.59 -3.08
C ALA A 57 -13.26 8.75 -4.25
N LYS A 58 -13.48 9.35 -5.42
CA LYS A 58 -13.91 8.65 -6.63
C LYS A 58 -12.86 7.64 -7.10
N VAL A 59 -11.61 8.03 -7.20
CA VAL A 59 -10.51 7.11 -7.55
C VAL A 59 -10.40 5.98 -6.52
N GLY A 60 -10.40 6.31 -5.23
CA GLY A 60 -10.33 5.33 -4.15
C GLY A 60 -11.51 4.35 -4.17
N SER A 61 -12.73 4.80 -4.50
CA SER A 61 -13.92 3.94 -4.57
C SER A 61 -13.84 2.91 -5.69
N VAL A 62 -13.18 3.23 -6.82
CA VAL A 62 -12.94 2.26 -7.91
C VAL A 62 -12.00 1.15 -7.45
N PHE A 63 -10.90 1.50 -6.78
CA PHE A 63 -9.99 0.51 -6.20
C PHE A 63 -10.68 -0.36 -5.15
N LEU A 64 -11.47 0.26 -4.27
CA LEU A 64 -12.22 -0.44 -3.24
C LEU A 64 -13.26 -1.39 -3.85
N PHE A 65 -13.98 -0.95 -4.90
CA PHE A 65 -14.92 -1.76 -5.66
C PHE A 65 -14.27 -3.03 -6.21
N ILE A 66 -13.15 -2.90 -6.93
CA ILE A 66 -12.44 -4.05 -7.52
C ILE A 66 -12.01 -5.03 -6.42
N THR A 67 -11.46 -4.51 -5.33
CA THR A 67 -10.98 -5.35 -4.22
C THR A 67 -12.11 -6.08 -3.51
N ILE A 68 -13.22 -5.40 -3.26
CA ILE A 68 -14.41 -6.02 -2.64
C ILE A 68 -14.98 -7.12 -3.53
N ILE A 69 -15.06 -6.90 -4.85
CA ILE A 69 -15.52 -7.94 -5.78
C ILE A 69 -14.62 -9.18 -5.70
N ILE A 70 -13.29 -8.99 -5.77
CA ILE A 70 -12.34 -10.11 -5.66
C ILE A 70 -12.50 -10.83 -4.32
N PHE A 71 -12.61 -10.08 -3.24
CA PHE A 71 -12.80 -10.62 -1.88
C PHE A 71 -14.09 -11.42 -1.76
N LEU A 72 -15.22 -10.89 -2.23
CA LEU A 72 -16.52 -11.57 -2.17
C LEU A 72 -16.56 -12.82 -3.06
N MET A 73 -15.96 -12.78 -4.24
CA MET A 73 -15.84 -13.95 -5.12
C MET A 73 -14.99 -15.04 -4.47
N TYR A 74 -13.88 -14.67 -3.78
CA TYR A 74 -13.06 -15.63 -3.07
C TYR A 74 -13.79 -16.23 -1.86
N ALA A 75 -14.47 -15.40 -1.06
CA ALA A 75 -15.28 -15.86 0.06
C ALA A 75 -16.40 -16.82 -0.39
N ASN A 76 -17.08 -16.50 -1.49
CA ASN A 76 -18.09 -17.36 -2.10
C ASN A 76 -17.49 -18.70 -2.59
N GLN A 77 -16.29 -18.66 -3.20
CA GLN A 77 -15.63 -19.88 -3.68
C GLN A 77 -15.37 -20.87 -2.52
N LEU A 78 -14.90 -20.37 -1.37
CA LEU A 78 -14.68 -21.19 -0.19
C LEU A 78 -16.00 -21.70 0.39
N PHE A 79 -17.02 -20.84 0.43
CA PHE A 79 -18.36 -21.20 0.86
C PHE A 79 -18.97 -22.35 0.02
N ILE A 80 -18.94 -22.23 -1.30
CA ILE A 80 -19.47 -23.26 -2.23
C ILE A 80 -18.67 -24.56 -2.13
N LYS A 81 -17.36 -24.48 -1.94
CA LYS A 81 -16.49 -25.66 -1.79
C LYS A 81 -16.88 -26.49 -0.56
N ARG A 82 -17.22 -25.89 0.56
CA ARG A 82 -17.69 -26.60 1.78
C ARG A 82 -18.97 -27.36 1.55
N ARG A 83 -19.84 -26.90 0.65
CA ARG A 83 -21.14 -27.50 0.35
C ARG A 83 -21.14 -28.47 -0.84
N THR A 84 -19.97 -28.77 -1.38
CA THR A 84 -19.84 -29.62 -2.60
C THR A 84 -20.52 -31.00 -2.42
N ARG A 85 -20.42 -31.58 -1.22
CA ARG A 85 -21.09 -32.87 -0.91
C ARG A 85 -22.62 -32.76 -0.88
N GLU A 86 -23.16 -31.68 -0.33
CA GLU A 86 -24.61 -31.42 -0.31
C GLU A 86 -25.14 -31.34 -1.75
N PHE A 87 -24.43 -30.63 -2.65
CA PHE A 87 -24.83 -30.53 -4.06
C PHE A 87 -24.76 -31.88 -4.79
N ALA A 88 -23.77 -32.73 -4.44
CA ALA A 88 -23.71 -34.08 -4.99
C ALA A 88 -24.90 -34.93 -4.52
N LEU A 89 -25.27 -34.85 -3.24
CA LEU A 89 -26.44 -35.54 -2.70
C LEU A 89 -27.74 -35.05 -3.35
N PHE A 90 -27.91 -33.74 -3.54
CA PHE A 90 -29.09 -33.20 -4.23
C PHE A 90 -29.20 -33.71 -5.68
N GLN A 91 -28.08 -33.86 -6.40
CA GLN A 91 -28.09 -34.43 -7.75
C GLN A 91 -28.42 -35.94 -7.73
N LEU A 92 -27.96 -36.68 -6.71
CA LEU A 92 -28.29 -38.09 -6.56
C LEU A 92 -29.79 -38.35 -6.29
N ILE A 93 -30.44 -37.40 -5.58
CA ILE A 93 -31.90 -37.47 -5.31
C ILE A 93 -32.72 -36.99 -6.54
N GLY A 94 -32.04 -36.56 -7.63
CA GLY A 94 -32.69 -36.19 -8.88
C GLY A 94 -32.85 -34.69 -9.15
N LEU A 95 -32.26 -33.79 -8.30
CA LEU A 95 -32.26 -32.37 -8.60
C LEU A 95 -31.31 -32.05 -9.76
N THR A 96 -31.82 -31.33 -10.73
CA THR A 96 -30.99 -30.84 -11.85
C THR A 96 -30.03 -29.77 -11.43
N ARG A 97 -28.95 -29.56 -12.18
CA ARG A 97 -28.00 -28.46 -11.95
C ARG A 97 -28.67 -27.09 -11.95
N GLN A 98 -29.70 -26.91 -12.79
CA GLN A 98 -30.48 -25.68 -12.83
C GLN A 98 -31.27 -25.44 -11.53
N ASN A 99 -31.85 -26.51 -10.95
CA ASN A 99 -32.57 -26.40 -9.69
C ASN A 99 -31.63 -26.06 -8.54
N ILE A 100 -30.41 -26.64 -8.51
CA ILE A 100 -29.39 -26.28 -7.52
C ILE A 100 -28.95 -24.81 -7.71
N LEU A 101 -28.75 -24.35 -8.95
CA LEU A 101 -28.40 -22.96 -9.23
C LEU A 101 -29.51 -21.99 -8.82
N ARG A 102 -30.78 -22.32 -9.05
CA ARG A 102 -31.94 -21.53 -8.56
C ARG A 102 -31.98 -21.47 -7.03
N MET A 103 -31.70 -22.60 -6.36
CA MET A 103 -31.61 -22.65 -4.89
C MET A 103 -30.51 -21.70 -4.38
N LEU A 104 -29.32 -21.77 -4.98
CA LEU A 104 -28.22 -20.87 -4.66
C LEU A 104 -28.55 -19.41 -4.94
N ALA A 105 -29.28 -19.12 -6.05
CA ALA A 105 -29.70 -17.76 -6.37
C ALA A 105 -30.63 -17.18 -5.31
N ILE A 106 -31.61 -17.95 -4.83
CA ILE A 106 -32.54 -17.52 -3.76
C ILE A 106 -31.78 -17.31 -2.46
N GLU A 107 -30.88 -18.23 -2.09
CA GLU A 107 -30.03 -18.08 -0.89
C GLU A 107 -29.17 -16.82 -0.96
N GLN A 108 -28.45 -16.63 -2.08
CA GLN A 108 -27.58 -15.46 -2.26
C GLN A 108 -28.37 -14.15 -2.28
N LEU A 109 -29.52 -14.12 -2.95
CA LEU A 109 -30.40 -12.93 -2.98
C LEU A 109 -30.84 -12.55 -1.55
N THR A 110 -31.24 -13.55 -0.76
CA THR A 110 -31.64 -13.36 0.63
C THR A 110 -30.47 -12.80 1.47
N PHE A 111 -29.27 -13.35 1.30
CA PHE A 111 -28.08 -12.86 1.99
C PHE A 111 -27.74 -11.43 1.60
N PHE A 112 -27.69 -11.13 0.30
CA PHE A 112 -27.40 -9.78 -0.20
C PHE A 112 -28.43 -8.76 0.27
N PHE A 113 -29.70 -9.13 0.34
CA PHE A 113 -30.76 -8.25 0.80
C PHE A 113 -30.62 -7.95 2.30
N ILE A 114 -30.49 -8.98 3.15
CA ILE A 114 -30.37 -8.80 4.59
C ILE A 114 -29.08 -8.05 4.95
N THR A 115 -27.95 -8.51 4.40
CA THR A 115 -26.65 -7.88 4.68
C THR A 115 -26.57 -6.48 4.07
N GLY A 116 -27.25 -6.23 2.95
CA GLY A 116 -27.36 -4.93 2.30
C GLY A 116 -28.01 -3.90 3.24
N ILE A 117 -29.15 -4.25 3.80
CA ILE A 117 -29.85 -3.36 4.76
C ILE A 117 -28.97 -3.10 6.00
N ILE A 118 -28.44 -4.16 6.62
CA ILE A 118 -27.61 -4.04 7.83
C ILE A 118 -26.34 -3.24 7.52
N GLY A 119 -25.67 -3.56 6.42
CA GLY A 119 -24.41 -2.92 6.02
C GLY A 119 -24.56 -1.44 5.70
N ILE A 120 -25.66 -1.05 5.01
CA ILE A 120 -25.95 0.36 4.71
C ILE A 120 -26.30 1.12 5.99
N LEU A 121 -27.14 0.57 6.89
CA LEU A 121 -27.49 1.23 8.14
C LEU A 121 -26.25 1.49 9.01
N ILE A 122 -25.37 0.50 9.16
CA ILE A 122 -24.10 0.68 9.88
C ILE A 122 -23.16 1.60 9.10
N GLY A 123 -23.18 1.52 7.77
CA GLY A 123 -22.36 2.33 6.88
C GLY A 123 -22.67 3.83 6.94
N ILE A 124 -23.92 4.23 7.26
CA ILE A 124 -24.29 5.62 7.51
C ILE A 124 -23.48 6.17 8.70
N VAL A 125 -23.43 5.43 9.81
CA VAL A 125 -22.61 5.80 10.97
C VAL A 125 -21.13 5.76 10.64
N GLY A 126 -20.71 4.75 9.87
CA GLY A 126 -19.33 4.61 9.38
C GLY A 126 -18.88 5.80 8.53
N SER A 127 -19.76 6.35 7.69
CA SER A 127 -19.45 7.51 6.83
C SER A 127 -19.17 8.77 7.66
N GLU A 128 -19.90 8.98 8.75
CA GLU A 128 -19.65 10.10 9.68
C GLU A 128 -18.29 9.98 10.35
N ILE A 129 -17.97 8.79 10.85
CA ILE A 129 -16.65 8.52 11.47
C ILE A 129 -15.53 8.80 10.46
N LEU A 130 -15.66 8.33 9.22
CA LEU A 130 -14.66 8.55 8.18
C LEU A 130 -14.52 10.02 7.82
N LEU A 131 -15.65 10.74 7.71
CA LEU A 131 -15.65 12.17 7.41
C LEU A 131 -14.98 12.97 8.54
N ASN A 132 -15.26 12.64 9.81
CA ASN A 132 -14.58 13.26 10.94
C ASN A 132 -13.08 13.01 10.94
N ILE A 133 -12.64 11.80 10.59
CA ILE A 133 -11.21 11.47 10.47
C ILE A 133 -10.59 12.29 9.33
N LEU A 134 -11.24 12.35 8.17
CA LEU A 134 -10.77 13.11 7.01
C LEU A 134 -10.61 14.60 7.34
N VAL A 135 -11.64 15.23 7.92
CA VAL A 135 -11.64 16.64 8.32
C VAL A 135 -10.51 16.95 9.31
N LYS A 136 -10.29 16.06 10.29
CA LYS A 136 -9.17 16.19 11.23
C LYS A 136 -7.81 16.04 10.56
N MET A 137 -7.65 15.07 9.65
CA MET A 137 -6.39 14.85 8.92
C MET A 137 -6.03 16.01 8.00
N MET A 138 -7.03 16.64 7.40
CA MET A 138 -6.85 17.80 6.52
C MET A 138 -6.86 19.15 7.28
N HIS A 139 -6.96 19.13 8.61
CA HIS A 139 -7.06 20.34 9.45
C HIS A 139 -8.15 21.33 9.03
N LEU A 140 -9.25 20.82 8.44
CA LEU A 140 -10.38 21.65 8.00
C LEU A 140 -11.23 22.06 9.21
N LYS A 141 -11.66 23.33 9.22
CA LYS A 141 -12.60 23.87 10.23
C LYS A 141 -14.04 23.80 9.72
N VAL A 142 -14.53 22.60 9.47
CA VAL A 142 -15.90 22.38 8.94
C VAL A 142 -16.69 21.55 9.93
N GLY A 143 -17.93 21.94 10.18
CA GLY A 143 -18.88 21.13 10.94
C GLY A 143 -19.30 19.92 10.11
N VAL A 144 -19.11 18.73 10.67
CA VAL A 144 -19.55 17.48 10.04
C VAL A 144 -21.02 17.28 10.37
N SER A 145 -21.88 17.21 9.37
CA SER A 145 -23.27 16.79 9.52
C SER A 145 -23.49 15.44 8.86
N ILE A 146 -24.21 14.56 9.52
CA ILE A 146 -24.62 13.27 8.95
C ILE A 146 -25.60 13.58 7.82
N GLY A 147 -25.21 13.25 6.59
CA GLY A 147 -26.08 13.31 5.43
C GLY A 147 -26.30 11.90 4.88
N PHE A 148 -27.55 11.52 4.68
CA PHE A 148 -27.86 10.38 3.84
C PHE A 148 -27.72 10.78 2.38
N GLU A 149 -26.71 10.27 1.72
CA GLU A 149 -26.43 10.59 0.31
C GLU A 149 -27.08 9.55 -0.60
N PHE A 150 -28.18 9.91 -1.26
CA PHE A 150 -28.90 9.04 -2.16
C PHE A 150 -28.04 8.51 -3.33
N PRO A 151 -27.14 9.29 -3.95
CA PRO A 151 -26.25 8.77 -4.97
C PRO A 151 -25.29 7.68 -4.46
N ALA A 152 -24.83 7.77 -3.22
CA ALA A 152 -24.00 6.73 -2.59
C ALA A 152 -24.77 5.41 -2.41
N LEU A 153 -26.06 5.51 -2.05
CA LEU A 153 -26.93 4.35 -1.97
C LEU A 153 -27.07 3.67 -3.34
N ILE A 154 -27.35 4.43 -4.40
CA ILE A 154 -27.47 3.87 -5.76
C ILE A 154 -26.17 3.19 -6.18
N GLN A 155 -25.02 3.84 -5.98
CA GLN A 155 -23.72 3.28 -6.36
C GLN A 155 -23.42 1.98 -5.59
N THR A 156 -23.80 1.91 -4.30
CA THR A 156 -23.66 0.70 -3.48
C THR A 156 -24.59 -0.42 -3.97
N ILE A 157 -25.82 -0.11 -4.32
CA ILE A 157 -26.76 -1.10 -4.91
C ILE A 157 -26.22 -1.63 -6.25
N VAL A 158 -25.69 -0.76 -7.09
CA VAL A 158 -25.05 -1.19 -8.37
C VAL A 158 -23.89 -2.14 -8.11
N MET A 159 -23.04 -1.83 -7.13
CA MET A 159 -21.95 -2.71 -6.71
C MET A 159 -22.46 -4.08 -6.25
N LEU A 160 -23.51 -4.10 -5.41
CA LEU A 160 -24.11 -5.36 -4.92
C LEU A 160 -24.71 -6.19 -6.05
N VAL A 161 -25.41 -5.56 -6.99
CA VAL A 161 -25.98 -6.25 -8.17
C VAL A 161 -24.88 -6.85 -9.03
N LEU A 162 -23.80 -6.11 -9.30
CA LEU A 162 -22.66 -6.62 -10.06
C LEU A 162 -21.95 -7.77 -9.34
N ALA A 163 -21.74 -7.64 -8.02
CA ALA A 163 -21.19 -8.71 -7.18
C ALA A 163 -22.06 -9.96 -7.23
N PHE A 164 -23.37 -9.82 -7.11
CA PHE A 164 -24.32 -10.93 -7.22
C PHE A 164 -24.24 -11.63 -8.57
N ILE A 165 -24.23 -10.88 -9.67
CA ILE A 165 -24.12 -11.45 -11.03
C ILE A 165 -22.82 -12.24 -11.19
N LEU A 166 -21.69 -11.68 -10.75
CA LEU A 166 -20.38 -12.34 -10.84
C LEU A 166 -20.31 -13.60 -9.97
N ILE A 167 -20.86 -13.55 -8.77
CA ILE A 167 -20.97 -14.71 -7.87
C ILE A 167 -21.85 -15.81 -8.49
N MET A 168 -22.99 -15.44 -9.05
CA MET A 168 -23.87 -16.42 -9.73
C MET A 168 -23.19 -17.03 -10.95
N PHE A 169 -22.46 -16.24 -11.73
CA PHE A 169 -21.66 -16.76 -12.85
C PHE A 169 -20.56 -17.71 -12.37
N GLN A 170 -19.87 -17.39 -11.28
CA GLN A 170 -18.88 -18.27 -10.67
C GLN A 170 -19.51 -19.61 -10.22
N ASN A 171 -20.67 -19.56 -9.58
CA ASN A 171 -21.41 -20.75 -9.12
C ASN A 171 -21.89 -21.61 -10.29
N PHE A 172 -22.36 -20.98 -11.38
CA PHE A 172 -22.70 -21.68 -12.61
C PHE A 172 -21.50 -22.41 -13.21
N LEU A 173 -20.33 -21.74 -13.33
CA LEU A 173 -19.10 -22.37 -13.83
C LEU A 173 -18.64 -23.52 -12.94
N PHE A 174 -18.77 -23.38 -11.62
CA PHE A 174 -18.42 -24.42 -10.66
C PHE A 174 -19.27 -25.67 -10.85
N LEU A 175 -20.59 -25.54 -10.93
CA LEU A 175 -21.51 -26.65 -11.13
C LEU A 175 -21.38 -27.29 -12.52
N LYS A 176 -21.10 -26.48 -13.57
CA LYS A 176 -20.92 -26.96 -14.95
C LYS A 176 -19.68 -27.85 -15.10
N ARG A 177 -18.58 -27.47 -14.44
CA ARG A 177 -17.26 -28.14 -14.60
C ARG A 177 -17.08 -29.39 -13.74
N ARG A 178 -18.01 -29.70 -12.81
CA ARG A 178 -17.88 -30.82 -11.89
C ARG A 178 -18.89 -31.92 -12.16
N THR A 179 -18.45 -33.18 -12.05
CA THR A 179 -19.30 -34.36 -12.09
C THR A 179 -19.72 -34.76 -10.66
N ILE A 180 -20.86 -35.46 -10.52
CA ILE A 180 -21.36 -35.96 -9.24
C ILE A 180 -20.27 -36.78 -8.52
N LEU A 181 -19.62 -37.68 -9.26
CA LEU A 181 -18.55 -38.51 -8.72
C LEU A 181 -17.35 -37.70 -8.21
N SER A 182 -16.98 -36.61 -8.95
CA SER A 182 -15.88 -35.73 -8.50
C SER A 182 -16.26 -34.98 -7.22
N MET A 183 -17.50 -34.52 -7.10
CA MET A 183 -18.01 -33.84 -5.92
C MET A 183 -18.11 -34.75 -4.69
N MET A 184 -18.44 -36.02 -4.87
CA MET A 184 -18.45 -37.02 -3.80
C MET A 184 -17.05 -37.41 -3.35
N LYS A 185 -16.10 -37.54 -4.29
CA LYS A 185 -14.71 -37.96 -4.02
C LYS A 185 -13.75 -36.84 -3.62
N ASP A 186 -14.15 -35.56 -3.67
CA ASP A 186 -13.25 -34.43 -3.39
C ASP A 186 -12.61 -34.49 -1.98
N SER A 187 -13.25 -35.18 -1.03
CA SER A 187 -12.70 -35.38 0.32
C SER A 187 -11.84 -36.65 0.47
N THR A 188 -11.89 -37.58 -0.49
CA THR A 188 -11.21 -38.88 -0.41
C THR A 188 -10.06 -39.04 -1.41
N LYS A 189 -9.87 -38.07 -2.32
CA LYS A 189 -8.71 -38.08 -3.22
C LYS A 189 -7.43 -37.74 -2.43
N SER A 190 -6.83 -38.73 -1.83
CA SER A 190 -5.40 -38.78 -1.60
C SER A 190 -4.73 -38.88 -2.97
N GLU A 191 -4.41 -37.71 -3.59
CA GLU A 191 -3.48 -37.71 -4.71
C GLU A 191 -2.13 -38.18 -4.15
N ALA A 192 -1.77 -39.44 -4.40
CA ALA A 192 -0.43 -39.96 -4.16
C ALA A 192 0.54 -39.11 -5.01
N THR A 193 1.01 -38.02 -4.45
CA THR A 193 2.02 -37.18 -5.09
C THR A 193 3.28 -38.00 -5.19
N LYS A 194 3.70 -38.27 -6.42
CA LYS A 194 4.97 -38.98 -6.69
C LYS A 194 6.07 -38.26 -5.89
N ALA A 195 6.78 -38.98 -5.05
CA ALA A 195 7.86 -38.44 -4.21
C ALA A 195 9.03 -37.86 -5.05
N LYS A 196 9.08 -38.22 -6.35
CA LYS A 196 10.12 -37.76 -7.27
C LYS A 196 9.81 -36.36 -7.81
N ILE A 197 10.84 -35.51 -7.87
CA ILE A 197 10.80 -34.22 -8.55
C ILE A 197 10.71 -34.50 -10.05
N THR A 198 9.71 -33.93 -10.72
CA THR A 198 9.57 -34.05 -12.19
C THR A 198 10.28 -32.88 -12.87
N VAL A 199 10.82 -33.13 -14.07
CA VAL A 199 11.51 -32.08 -14.86
C VAL A 199 10.64 -30.85 -15.11
N PRO A 200 9.34 -30.96 -15.49
CA PRO A 200 8.47 -29.81 -15.65
C PRO A 200 8.26 -29.02 -14.35
N GLU A 201 8.22 -29.72 -13.19
CA GLU A 201 8.10 -29.07 -11.88
C GLU A 201 9.38 -28.26 -11.56
N LEU A 202 10.54 -28.79 -11.90
CA LEU A 202 11.82 -28.11 -11.70
C LEU A 202 11.90 -26.84 -12.58
N ILE A 203 11.59 -26.97 -13.87
CA ILE A 203 11.58 -25.84 -14.81
C ILE A 203 10.61 -24.74 -14.35
N ALA A 204 9.38 -25.11 -13.99
CA ALA A 204 8.39 -24.15 -13.51
C ALA A 204 8.82 -23.45 -12.21
N GLY A 205 9.50 -24.17 -11.30
CA GLY A 205 10.02 -23.59 -10.07
C GLY A 205 11.13 -22.58 -10.28
N ILE A 206 12.09 -22.91 -11.14
CA ILE A 206 13.19 -22.01 -11.50
C ILE A 206 12.65 -20.80 -12.26
N LEU A 207 11.76 -21.01 -13.23
CA LEU A 207 11.12 -19.93 -13.98
C LEU A 207 10.38 -18.95 -13.05
N GLY A 208 9.65 -19.45 -12.04
CA GLY A 208 8.96 -18.61 -11.06
C GLY A 208 9.92 -17.69 -10.29
N ILE A 209 11.06 -18.22 -9.83
CA ILE A 209 12.09 -17.42 -9.14
C ILE A 209 12.71 -16.38 -10.08
N ILE A 210 13.05 -16.78 -11.30
CA ILE A 210 13.62 -15.87 -12.31
C ILE A 210 12.65 -14.75 -12.63
N MET A 211 11.36 -15.04 -12.81
CA MET A 211 10.33 -14.03 -13.07
C MET A 211 10.23 -13.01 -11.94
N ILE A 212 10.25 -13.45 -10.68
CA ILE A 212 10.21 -12.55 -9.52
C ILE A 212 11.45 -11.65 -9.49
N ILE A 213 12.65 -12.24 -9.62
CA ILE A 213 13.91 -11.48 -9.59
C ILE A 213 13.97 -10.48 -10.76
N PHE A 214 13.55 -10.90 -11.95
CA PHE A 214 13.52 -10.02 -13.11
C PHE A 214 12.49 -8.91 -12.97
N GLY A 215 11.31 -9.19 -12.39
CA GLY A 215 10.33 -8.18 -12.05
C GLY A 215 10.87 -7.14 -11.06
N TYR A 216 11.63 -7.55 -10.04
CA TYR A 216 12.30 -6.63 -9.11
C TYR A 216 13.39 -5.81 -9.78
N TYR A 217 14.19 -6.42 -10.66
CA TYR A 217 15.19 -5.70 -11.44
C TYR A 217 14.57 -4.62 -12.32
N ILE A 218 13.52 -4.95 -13.09
CA ILE A 218 12.79 -3.96 -13.89
C ILE A 218 12.21 -2.86 -12.99
N SER A 219 11.67 -3.21 -11.82
CA SER A 219 11.15 -2.25 -10.87
C SER A 219 12.21 -1.25 -10.41
N THR A 220 13.42 -1.70 -10.07
CA THR A 220 14.49 -0.80 -9.62
C THR A 220 15.02 0.12 -10.71
N GLU A 221 15.01 -0.32 -11.98
CA GLU A 221 15.50 0.42 -13.15
C GLU A 221 14.39 1.19 -13.90
N MET A 222 13.16 1.22 -13.35
CA MET A 222 12.00 1.81 -14.03
C MET A 222 12.20 3.29 -14.40
N PHE A 223 12.87 4.06 -13.54
CA PHE A 223 13.24 5.47 -13.77
C PHE A 223 14.72 5.63 -14.17
N GLY A 224 15.31 4.62 -14.79
CA GLY A 224 16.67 4.61 -15.29
C GLY A 224 16.70 4.16 -16.75
N LYS A 225 17.00 2.89 -16.96
CA LYS A 225 17.16 2.33 -18.32
C LYS A 225 15.84 2.21 -19.11
N PHE A 226 14.69 2.19 -18.44
CA PHE A 226 13.36 1.99 -19.04
C PHE A 226 12.51 3.28 -19.13
N GLU A 227 13.15 4.44 -19.22
CA GLU A 227 12.54 5.77 -19.07
C GLU A 227 11.80 6.28 -20.31
N VAL A 228 11.70 5.52 -21.40
CA VAL A 228 10.90 5.91 -22.56
C VAL A 228 9.42 6.00 -22.16
N LEU A 229 8.74 7.11 -22.49
CA LEU A 229 7.35 7.40 -22.07
C LEU A 229 6.37 6.24 -22.31
N THR A 230 6.48 5.54 -23.43
CA THR A 230 5.70 4.32 -23.71
C THR A 230 6.03 3.18 -22.77
N MET A 231 7.28 3.03 -22.37
CA MET A 231 7.73 2.03 -21.39
C MET A 231 7.24 2.33 -19.99
N VAL A 232 7.20 3.59 -19.57
CA VAL A 232 6.69 4.00 -18.24
C VAL A 232 5.24 3.58 -18.02
N LEU A 233 4.40 3.61 -19.05
CA LEU A 233 3.01 3.16 -18.97
C LEU A 233 2.87 1.63 -18.96
N VAL A 234 3.69 0.90 -19.69
CA VAL A 234 3.62 -0.57 -19.84
C VAL A 234 4.37 -1.30 -18.73
N THR A 235 5.47 -0.73 -18.25
CA THR A 235 6.37 -1.36 -17.27
C THR A 235 5.67 -1.79 -15.97
N PRO A 236 4.76 -1.00 -15.34
CA PRO A 236 4.06 -1.44 -14.15
C PRO A 236 3.22 -2.70 -14.35
N PHE A 237 2.55 -2.82 -15.49
CA PHE A 237 1.77 -4.03 -15.82
C PHE A 237 2.68 -5.25 -16.05
N LEU A 238 3.83 -5.04 -16.68
CA LEU A 238 4.82 -6.09 -16.86
C LEU A 238 5.40 -6.56 -15.52
N ILE A 239 5.75 -5.64 -14.61
CA ILE A 239 6.22 -5.96 -13.26
C ILE A 239 5.13 -6.75 -12.50
N LEU A 240 3.88 -6.28 -12.55
CA LEU A 240 2.76 -6.97 -11.93
C LEU A 240 2.57 -8.38 -12.48
N PHE A 241 2.63 -8.55 -13.79
CA PHE A 241 2.53 -9.86 -14.43
C PHE A 241 3.66 -10.80 -13.98
N LEU A 242 4.91 -10.33 -14.03
CA LEU A 242 6.09 -11.11 -13.65
C LEU A 242 6.05 -11.52 -12.18
N THR A 243 5.68 -10.60 -11.28
CA THR A 243 5.64 -10.87 -9.84
C THR A 243 4.49 -11.78 -9.45
N VAL A 244 3.28 -11.57 -9.99
CA VAL A 244 2.10 -12.40 -9.67
C VAL A 244 2.21 -13.80 -10.25
N VAL A 245 2.57 -13.93 -11.54
CA VAL A 245 2.76 -15.24 -12.17
C VAL A 245 3.98 -15.96 -11.59
N GLY A 246 5.05 -15.21 -11.33
CA GLY A 246 6.25 -15.74 -10.66
C GLY A 246 5.93 -16.28 -9.27
N ALA A 247 5.15 -15.55 -8.45
CA ALA A 247 4.71 -16.00 -7.14
C ALA A 247 3.84 -17.26 -7.22
N TYR A 248 2.94 -17.35 -8.20
CA TYR A 248 2.15 -18.56 -8.43
C TYR A 248 3.02 -19.77 -8.74
N LEU A 249 3.97 -19.63 -9.65
CA LEU A 249 4.90 -20.72 -10.01
C LEU A 249 5.81 -21.09 -8.83
N PHE A 250 6.24 -20.09 -8.04
CA PHE A 250 7.02 -20.29 -6.83
C PHE A 250 6.24 -21.13 -5.80
N PHE A 251 5.02 -20.74 -5.45
CA PHE A 251 4.21 -21.53 -4.50
C PHE A 251 3.86 -22.92 -5.03
N ARG A 252 3.58 -23.03 -6.32
CA ARG A 252 3.19 -24.31 -6.93
C ARG A 252 4.33 -25.31 -7.06
N SER A 253 5.52 -24.86 -7.37
CA SER A 253 6.64 -25.70 -7.77
C SER A 253 7.87 -25.57 -6.87
N SER A 254 8.41 -24.36 -6.66
CA SER A 254 9.67 -24.16 -5.91
C SER A 254 9.55 -24.65 -4.47
N VAL A 255 8.47 -24.34 -3.79
CA VAL A 255 8.23 -24.79 -2.42
C VAL A 255 8.14 -26.31 -2.33
N SER A 256 7.43 -26.94 -3.29
CA SER A 256 7.35 -28.41 -3.37
C SER A 256 8.74 -29.05 -3.56
N ILE A 257 9.58 -28.45 -4.40
CA ILE A 257 10.96 -28.92 -4.64
C ILE A 257 11.80 -28.82 -3.37
N ILE A 258 11.74 -27.69 -2.66
CA ILE A 258 12.48 -27.47 -1.41
C ILE A 258 12.12 -28.55 -0.39
N PHE A 259 10.82 -28.82 -0.17
CA PHE A 259 10.39 -29.86 0.78
C PHE A 259 10.76 -31.27 0.36
N LYS A 260 10.67 -31.61 -0.92
CA LYS A 260 11.11 -32.91 -1.44
C LYS A 260 12.63 -33.09 -1.28
N SER A 261 13.41 -32.04 -1.50
CA SER A 261 14.86 -32.04 -1.32
C SER A 261 15.25 -32.21 0.15
N LEU A 262 14.61 -31.46 1.06
CA LEU A 262 14.82 -31.58 2.50
C LEU A 262 14.49 -32.99 3.01
N LYS A 263 13.37 -33.58 2.55
CA LYS A 263 13.02 -34.95 2.88
C LYS A 263 14.07 -35.95 2.40
N LYS A 264 14.60 -35.78 1.19
CA LYS A 264 15.65 -36.64 0.63
C LYS A 264 16.97 -36.52 1.42
N SER A 265 17.36 -35.30 1.81
CA SER A 265 18.58 -35.03 2.58
C SER A 265 18.57 -35.69 3.96
N LYS A 266 17.41 -35.77 4.62
CA LYS A 266 17.27 -36.43 5.94
C LYS A 266 17.18 -37.98 5.89
N HIS A 267 17.38 -38.59 4.74
CA HIS A 267 17.37 -40.07 4.55
C HIS A 267 16.16 -40.78 5.20
N GLY A 268 14.99 -40.09 5.24
CA GLY A 268 13.77 -40.61 5.86
C GLY A 268 13.71 -40.52 7.39
N ARG A 269 14.74 -40.05 8.07
CA ARG A 269 14.72 -39.78 9.52
C ARG A 269 13.97 -38.48 9.79
N ILE A 270 12.66 -38.57 9.93
CA ILE A 270 11.77 -37.44 10.16
C ILE A 270 11.17 -37.60 11.56
N SER A 271 11.21 -36.52 12.38
CA SER A 271 10.56 -36.50 13.69
C SER A 271 9.03 -36.60 13.54
N ILE A 272 8.36 -37.05 14.59
CA ILE A 272 6.90 -37.20 14.62
C ILE A 272 6.21 -35.87 14.23
N THR A 273 6.68 -34.75 14.76
CA THR A 273 6.16 -33.41 14.45
C THR A 273 6.40 -33.03 12.98
N GLU A 274 7.58 -33.37 12.45
CA GLU A 274 7.93 -33.11 11.04
C GLU A 274 7.11 -33.99 10.07
N VAL A 275 6.68 -35.18 10.45
CA VAL A 275 5.80 -36.02 9.63
C VAL A 275 4.45 -35.33 9.41
N VAL A 276 3.83 -34.84 10.49
CA VAL A 276 2.55 -34.12 10.41
C VAL A 276 2.68 -32.85 9.52
N PHE A 277 3.72 -32.08 9.74
CA PHE A 277 4.00 -30.86 9.01
C PHE A 277 4.34 -31.10 7.53
N THR A 278 5.36 -31.94 7.25
CA THR A 278 5.87 -32.17 5.89
C THR A 278 4.87 -32.90 5.01
N SER A 279 4.17 -33.91 5.55
CA SER A 279 3.16 -34.64 4.82
C SER A 279 1.99 -33.75 4.40
N SER A 280 1.48 -32.93 5.33
CA SER A 280 0.39 -32.00 5.06
C SER A 280 0.78 -30.96 4.00
N ILE A 281 1.98 -30.38 4.08
CA ILE A 281 2.45 -29.36 3.14
C ILE A 281 2.72 -29.95 1.75
N MET A 282 3.49 -31.03 1.64
CA MET A 282 3.85 -31.60 0.33
C MET A 282 2.63 -31.99 -0.50
N HIS A 283 1.60 -32.56 0.12
CA HIS A 283 0.38 -32.97 -0.59
C HIS A 283 -0.49 -31.78 -1.01
N ARG A 284 -0.51 -30.70 -0.23
CA ARG A 284 -1.45 -29.60 -0.43
C ARG A 284 -0.88 -28.40 -1.16
N MET A 285 0.46 -28.24 -1.25
CA MET A 285 1.07 -27.06 -1.86
C MET A 285 0.61 -26.83 -3.30
N LYS A 286 0.57 -27.87 -4.13
CA LYS A 286 0.08 -27.75 -5.52
C LYS A 286 -1.39 -27.33 -5.57
N LYS A 287 -2.23 -27.85 -4.67
CA LYS A 287 -3.65 -27.54 -4.57
C LYS A 287 -3.89 -26.13 -4.02
N ASN A 288 -3.06 -25.68 -3.09
CA ASN A 288 -3.21 -24.43 -2.38
C ASN A 288 -2.39 -23.27 -2.98
N ALA A 289 -1.58 -23.51 -4.02
CA ALA A 289 -0.71 -22.50 -4.61
C ALA A 289 -1.47 -21.23 -5.02
N MET A 290 -2.64 -21.37 -5.65
CA MET A 290 -3.48 -20.25 -6.03
C MET A 290 -3.94 -19.43 -4.82
N SER A 291 -4.37 -20.08 -3.75
CA SER A 291 -4.79 -19.39 -2.52
C SER A 291 -3.63 -18.66 -1.85
N LEU A 292 -2.44 -19.27 -1.78
CA LEU A 292 -1.24 -18.63 -1.22
C LEU A 292 -0.81 -17.42 -2.07
N THR A 293 -0.91 -17.53 -3.39
CA THR A 293 -0.64 -16.42 -4.31
C THR A 293 -1.61 -15.27 -4.09
N ILE A 294 -2.92 -15.54 -4.01
CA ILE A 294 -3.94 -14.51 -3.75
C ILE A 294 -3.67 -13.79 -2.43
N ILE A 295 -3.35 -14.55 -1.38
CA ILE A 295 -3.00 -13.98 -0.07
C ILE A 295 -1.76 -13.09 -0.19
N ALA A 296 -0.69 -13.58 -0.83
CA ALA A 296 0.55 -12.82 -0.99
C ALA A 296 0.32 -11.54 -1.81
N VAL A 297 -0.45 -11.62 -2.90
CA VAL A 297 -0.75 -10.46 -3.77
C VAL A 297 -1.60 -9.42 -3.03
N ILE A 298 -2.70 -9.83 -2.36
CA ILE A 298 -3.54 -8.90 -1.60
C ILE A 298 -2.73 -8.24 -0.48
N SER A 299 -1.92 -9.02 0.24
CA SER A 299 -1.04 -8.50 1.28
C SER A 299 0.01 -7.54 0.71
N ALA A 300 0.62 -7.85 -0.43
CA ALA A 300 1.58 -6.98 -1.10
C ALA A 300 0.94 -5.65 -1.52
N VAL A 301 -0.24 -5.69 -2.13
CA VAL A 301 -1.01 -4.49 -2.51
C VAL A 301 -1.34 -3.66 -1.27
N THR A 302 -1.78 -4.31 -0.18
CA THR A 302 -2.08 -3.64 1.09
C THR A 302 -0.88 -2.87 1.62
N VAL A 303 0.26 -3.56 1.76
CA VAL A 303 1.50 -2.95 2.28
C VAL A 303 1.99 -1.84 1.35
N THR A 304 1.92 -2.05 0.03
CA THR A 304 2.31 -1.04 -0.96
C THR A 304 1.48 0.24 -0.82
N ILE A 305 0.15 0.12 -0.68
CA ILE A 305 -0.75 1.27 -0.53
C ILE A 305 -0.47 2.00 0.78
N LEU A 306 -0.25 1.28 1.89
CA LEU A 306 0.12 1.88 3.17
C LEU A 306 1.48 2.57 3.11
N CYS A 307 2.47 1.97 2.46
CA CYS A 307 3.78 2.59 2.22
C CYS A 307 3.65 3.86 1.39
N PHE A 308 2.79 3.85 0.37
CA PHE A 308 2.52 5.01 -0.47
C PHE A 308 1.99 6.20 0.37
N GLY A 309 1.04 5.95 1.27
CA GLY A 309 0.53 6.97 2.20
C GLY A 309 1.61 7.49 3.16
N ALA A 310 2.43 6.60 3.73
CA ALA A 310 3.49 6.97 4.66
C ALA A 310 4.62 7.77 3.99
N ILE A 311 5.03 7.39 2.77
CA ILE A 311 6.02 8.13 1.98
C ILE A 311 5.48 9.50 1.58
N SER A 312 4.20 9.58 1.16
CA SER A 312 3.55 10.86 0.83
C SER A 312 3.53 11.81 2.01
N LYS A 313 3.28 11.30 3.24
CA LYS A 313 3.33 12.12 4.45
C LYS A 313 4.74 12.62 4.74
N ALA A 314 5.75 11.74 4.66
CA ALA A 314 7.14 12.12 4.85
C ALA A 314 7.60 13.16 3.82
N ASN A 315 7.18 13.00 2.55
CA ASN A 315 7.45 14.00 1.50
C ASN A 315 6.76 15.34 1.77
N THR A 316 5.54 15.36 2.33
CA THR A 316 4.86 16.59 2.73
C THR A 316 5.68 17.35 3.77
N ASP A 317 6.17 16.68 4.80
CA ASP A 317 6.98 17.29 5.86
C ASP A 317 8.32 17.83 5.30
N TYR A 318 8.92 17.15 4.34
CA TYR A 318 10.09 17.64 3.60
C TYR A 318 9.77 18.89 2.76
N MET A 319 8.66 18.87 2.03
CA MET A 319 8.24 20.01 1.20
C MET A 319 7.98 21.26 2.04
N ILE A 320 7.44 21.12 3.27
CA ILE A 320 7.30 22.25 4.21
C ILE A 320 8.68 22.83 4.56
N GLN A 321 9.67 21.97 4.84
CA GLN A 321 11.03 22.41 5.16
C GLN A 321 11.71 23.12 3.99
N VAL A 322 11.44 22.72 2.76
CA VAL A 322 12.00 23.37 1.55
C VAL A 322 11.29 24.69 1.23
N SER A 323 9.96 24.69 1.30
CA SER A 323 9.18 25.86 0.91
C SER A 323 9.20 26.95 1.97
N SER A 324 9.01 26.58 3.24
CA SER A 324 8.91 27.55 4.35
C SER A 324 9.62 27.01 5.60
N PRO A 325 10.96 27.01 5.61
CA PRO A 325 11.74 26.37 6.68
C PRO A 325 11.66 27.13 8.03
N GLN A 326 11.43 28.42 8.03
CA GLN A 326 11.24 29.25 9.22
C GLN A 326 9.77 29.63 9.39
N ASP A 327 9.39 30.06 10.60
CA ASP A 327 8.00 30.38 10.92
C ASP A 327 7.46 31.54 10.06
N VAL A 328 8.28 32.56 9.80
CA VAL A 328 7.96 33.72 8.97
C VAL A 328 9.10 33.98 7.98
N ASN A 329 8.79 34.14 6.70
CA ASN A 329 9.80 34.25 5.65
C ASN A 329 9.55 35.46 4.75
N PHE A 330 10.60 36.29 4.53
CA PHE A 330 10.57 37.44 3.63
C PHE A 330 11.65 37.29 2.55
N SER A 331 11.34 37.73 1.34
CA SER A 331 12.28 37.85 0.22
C SER A 331 12.88 39.26 0.07
N LYS A 332 12.23 40.28 0.65
CA LYS A 332 12.66 41.68 0.56
C LYS A 332 13.30 42.17 1.84
N THR A 333 14.50 42.77 1.74
CA THR A 333 15.27 43.30 2.87
C THR A 333 14.49 44.33 3.67
N GLU A 334 13.79 45.25 2.99
CA GLU A 334 13.01 46.31 3.66
C GLU A 334 11.89 45.74 4.54
N SER A 335 11.17 44.74 4.04
CA SER A 335 10.11 44.05 4.79
C SER A 335 10.67 43.31 6.01
N ALA A 336 11.78 42.58 5.83
CA ALA A 336 12.44 41.89 6.92
C ALA A 336 12.90 42.84 8.04
N GLN A 337 13.50 43.97 7.67
CA GLN A 337 13.94 44.99 8.66
C GLN A 337 12.74 45.67 9.38
N LYS A 338 11.64 45.95 8.68
CA LYS A 338 10.41 46.48 9.31
C LYS A 338 9.83 45.44 10.29
N TYR A 339 9.80 44.18 9.91
CA TYR A 339 9.29 43.12 10.75
C TYR A 339 10.16 42.91 11.99
N GLU A 340 11.47 42.93 11.84
CA GLU A 340 12.40 42.82 12.95
C GLU A 340 12.22 43.93 14.00
N LYS A 341 11.99 45.16 13.56
CA LYS A 341 11.66 46.27 14.47
C LYS A 341 10.38 46.02 15.24
N LEU A 342 9.33 45.49 14.58
CA LEU A 342 8.06 45.19 15.22
C LEU A 342 8.19 44.06 16.25
N LEU A 343 8.99 43.01 15.98
CA LEU A 343 9.27 41.95 16.93
C LEU A 343 9.95 42.49 18.19
N LYS A 344 10.98 43.34 18.03
CA LYS A 344 11.67 43.98 19.15
C LYS A 344 10.74 44.88 19.98
N GLN A 345 9.88 45.67 19.32
CA GLN A 345 8.90 46.54 20.00
C GLN A 345 7.84 45.76 20.79
N ASN A 346 7.52 44.54 20.36
CA ASN A 346 6.56 43.68 21.03
C ASN A 346 7.22 42.66 21.98
N HIS A 347 8.53 42.77 22.25
CA HIS A 347 9.30 41.89 23.10
C HIS A 347 9.23 40.42 22.74
N ILE A 348 9.03 40.10 21.45
CA ILE A 348 8.98 38.72 20.93
C ILE A 348 10.41 38.25 20.68
N GLN A 349 10.78 37.11 21.29
CA GLN A 349 12.10 36.48 21.08
C GLN A 349 12.10 35.67 19.80
N TYR A 350 13.15 35.80 18.98
CA TYR A 350 13.29 35.16 17.70
C TYR A 350 14.75 34.83 17.38
N ASP A 351 14.95 33.86 16.48
CA ASP A 351 16.22 33.60 15.82
C ASP A 351 16.06 33.87 14.32
N THR A 352 17.10 34.42 13.68
CA THR A 352 17.08 34.73 12.24
C THR A 352 17.98 33.80 11.46
N LYS A 353 17.56 33.41 10.27
CA LYS A 353 18.36 32.70 9.28
C LYS A 353 18.25 33.40 7.93
N THR A 354 19.39 33.73 7.34
CA THR A 354 19.43 34.46 6.06
C THR A 354 20.16 33.64 5.01
N PHE A 355 19.61 33.62 3.79
CA PHE A 355 20.25 32.99 2.64
C PHE A 355 20.30 34.00 1.49
N GLU A 356 21.40 33.95 0.74
CA GLU A 356 21.60 34.73 -0.47
C GLU A 356 21.93 33.77 -1.61
N GLY A 357 21.34 33.98 -2.79
CA GLY A 357 21.63 33.17 -3.97
C GLY A 357 21.53 33.98 -5.25
N SER A 358 22.16 33.48 -6.28
CA SER A 358 22.08 34.05 -7.62
C SER A 358 21.90 32.97 -8.67
N ASN A 359 20.94 33.12 -9.55
CA ASN A 359 20.77 32.22 -10.66
C ASN A 359 21.87 32.46 -11.71
N THR A 360 22.52 31.38 -12.16
CA THR A 360 23.60 31.40 -13.15
C THR A 360 23.29 30.46 -14.28
N LYS A 361 23.83 30.67 -15.46
CA LYS A 361 23.66 29.72 -16.59
C LYS A 361 24.70 28.64 -16.52
N LEU A 362 24.26 27.40 -16.70
CA LEU A 362 25.10 26.21 -16.77
C LEU A 362 25.59 26.03 -18.20
N PHE A 363 26.89 26.24 -18.43
CA PHE A 363 27.49 26.18 -19.76
C PHE A 363 28.04 24.79 -20.12
N LYS A 364 28.75 24.14 -19.17
CA LYS A 364 29.22 22.76 -19.27
C LYS A 364 29.00 22.05 -17.97
N ASN A 365 28.53 20.82 -18.03
CA ASN A 365 28.14 20.05 -16.87
C ASN A 365 28.56 18.60 -16.98
N ASP A 366 29.60 18.24 -16.21
CA ASP A 366 30.07 16.85 -16.12
C ASP A 366 29.64 16.24 -14.75
N ALA A 367 29.17 17.07 -13.80
CA ALA A 367 28.81 16.65 -12.44
C ALA A 367 27.34 16.26 -12.27
N LEU A 368 26.40 16.95 -12.95
CA LEU A 368 24.98 16.62 -12.93
C LEU A 368 24.61 15.91 -14.23
N LYS A 369 24.18 14.68 -14.14
CA LYS A 369 23.64 13.94 -15.29
C LYS A 369 22.16 13.70 -15.06
N SER A 370 21.34 14.16 -16.02
CA SER A 370 19.96 13.67 -16.08
C SER A 370 20.00 12.18 -16.46
N LYS A 371 19.20 11.39 -15.79
CA LYS A 371 18.97 9.99 -16.17
C LYS A 371 18.15 9.91 -17.47
N THR A 372 17.42 10.98 -17.80
CA THR A 372 16.83 11.23 -19.12
C THR A 372 17.93 11.83 -19.99
N ASN A 373 18.29 11.20 -21.08
CA ASN A 373 19.39 11.54 -22.00
C ASN A 373 19.38 13.00 -22.57
N GLU A 374 18.52 13.87 -22.10
CA GLU A 374 18.49 15.29 -22.42
C GLU A 374 19.47 16.02 -21.50
N GLY A 375 20.61 16.43 -22.06
CA GLY A 375 21.62 17.12 -21.30
C GLY A 375 21.06 18.39 -20.64
N MET A 376 21.29 18.54 -19.33
CA MET A 376 21.03 19.78 -18.56
C MET A 376 21.95 20.93 -19.01
N GLN A 377 22.17 21.07 -20.31
CA GLN A 377 22.92 22.19 -20.88
C GLN A 377 21.98 23.37 -21.09
N ASN A 378 22.43 24.57 -20.76
CA ASN A 378 21.68 25.84 -20.82
C ASN A 378 20.53 26.00 -19.82
N THR A 379 20.45 25.15 -18.79
CA THR A 379 19.53 25.37 -17.65
C THR A 379 20.16 26.32 -16.62
N GLY A 380 19.34 27.01 -15.85
CA GLY A 380 19.81 27.80 -14.71
C GLY A 380 20.21 26.91 -13.54
N ILE A 381 21.28 27.28 -12.82
CA ILE A 381 21.62 26.72 -11.52
C ILE A 381 21.89 27.84 -10.54
N VAL A 382 21.35 27.70 -9.32
CA VAL A 382 21.55 28.71 -8.28
C VAL A 382 22.87 28.44 -7.57
N VAL A 383 23.63 29.53 -7.36
CA VAL A 383 24.85 29.54 -6.53
C VAL A 383 24.57 30.30 -5.24
N THR A 384 25.12 29.82 -4.12
CA THR A 384 25.05 30.45 -2.79
C THR A 384 26.43 30.49 -2.14
N PRO A 385 26.77 31.50 -1.35
CA PRO A 385 28.05 31.58 -0.67
C PRO A 385 28.10 30.61 0.53
N ASP A 386 29.23 29.89 0.66
CA ASP A 386 29.53 29.06 1.81
C ASP A 386 31.00 29.24 2.23
N LYS A 387 31.21 29.63 3.48
CA LYS A 387 32.54 29.85 4.06
C LYS A 387 33.38 28.56 4.16
N ASN A 388 32.75 27.40 4.15
CA ASN A 388 33.42 26.10 4.21
C ASN A 388 34.06 25.71 2.88
N ASN A 389 33.60 26.27 1.76
CA ASN A 389 34.20 26.02 0.45
C ASN A 389 35.36 26.98 0.18
N LYS A 390 36.47 26.42 -0.30
CA LYS A 390 37.71 27.18 -0.61
C LYS A 390 38.12 26.94 -2.07
N GLY A 391 38.73 27.96 -2.67
CA GLY A 391 39.21 27.89 -4.05
C GLY A 391 38.08 27.58 -5.02
N ASN A 392 38.37 26.76 -6.04
CA ASN A 392 37.38 26.39 -7.08
C ASN A 392 36.54 25.14 -6.71
N HIS A 393 36.50 24.77 -5.42
CA HIS A 393 35.66 23.66 -4.98
C HIS A 393 34.23 24.13 -4.71
N ALA A 394 33.29 23.26 -5.01
CA ALA A 394 31.87 23.50 -4.79
C ALA A 394 31.18 22.29 -4.17
N THR A 395 30.20 22.55 -3.32
CA THR A 395 29.35 21.54 -2.72
C THR A 395 27.94 21.66 -3.30
N ILE A 396 27.36 20.56 -3.76
CA ILE A 396 25.99 20.55 -4.25
C ILE A 396 25.03 20.17 -3.14
N THR A 397 23.92 20.88 -3.04
CA THR A 397 22.85 20.64 -2.05
C THR A 397 21.45 20.73 -2.69
N ASN A 398 20.38 20.52 -1.93
CA ASN A 398 19.00 20.49 -2.38
C ASN A 398 18.72 19.43 -3.46
N LEU A 399 19.32 18.28 -3.28
CA LEU A 399 19.10 17.12 -4.16
C LEU A 399 18.00 16.18 -3.69
N GLN A 400 17.31 16.54 -2.63
CA GLN A 400 16.14 15.81 -2.15
C GLN A 400 14.88 16.33 -2.88
N GLY A 401 13.85 15.50 -2.97
CA GLY A 401 12.62 15.83 -3.69
C GLY A 401 12.53 15.16 -5.08
N PRO A 402 11.46 15.41 -5.84
CA PRO A 402 11.17 14.68 -7.11
C PRO A 402 12.31 14.74 -8.14
N LEU A 403 13.10 15.83 -8.14
CA LEU A 403 14.25 15.98 -9.04
C LEU A 403 15.41 15.02 -8.72
N SER A 404 15.54 14.59 -7.49
CA SER A 404 16.63 13.70 -7.07
C SER A 404 16.52 12.28 -7.65
N GLY A 405 15.30 11.85 -7.97
CA GLY A 405 15.04 10.60 -8.68
C GLY A 405 15.52 10.64 -10.12
N ILE A 406 15.59 11.84 -10.71
CA ILE A 406 15.87 12.09 -12.13
C ILE A 406 17.32 12.55 -12.35
N VAL A 407 17.96 13.16 -11.36
CA VAL A 407 19.32 13.71 -11.46
C VAL A 407 20.32 12.90 -10.66
N SER A 408 21.37 12.43 -11.30
CA SER A 408 22.53 11.82 -10.63
C SER A 408 23.67 12.82 -10.49
N VAL A 409 24.32 12.84 -9.31
CA VAL A 409 25.49 13.68 -9.04
C VAL A 409 26.74 12.84 -9.04
N HIS A 410 27.71 13.27 -9.85
CA HIS A 410 29.05 12.71 -9.86
C HIS A 410 30.02 13.70 -9.20
N THR A 411 30.56 13.32 -8.05
CA THR A 411 31.58 14.10 -7.34
C THR A 411 32.93 14.04 -8.09
N ASN A 412 33.80 15.03 -7.81
CA ASN A 412 35.09 15.23 -8.46
C ASN A 412 34.98 15.43 -9.98
N LYS A 413 33.90 16.11 -10.39
CA LYS A 413 33.65 16.50 -11.78
C LYS A 413 33.47 18.00 -11.89
N ASP A 414 33.81 18.53 -13.07
CA ASP A 414 33.77 19.95 -13.33
C ASP A 414 32.43 20.44 -13.85
N MET A 415 32.06 21.63 -13.42
CA MET A 415 30.93 22.41 -13.91
C MET A 415 31.41 23.79 -14.33
N THR A 416 31.04 24.23 -15.52
CA THR A 416 31.35 25.58 -16.00
C THR A 416 30.08 26.41 -15.95
N LEU A 417 30.11 27.48 -15.15
CA LEU A 417 29.01 28.41 -14.95
C LEU A 417 29.29 29.76 -15.63
N GLN A 418 28.24 30.38 -16.10
CA GLN A 418 28.26 31.74 -16.67
C GLN A 418 27.40 32.65 -15.79
N GLY A 419 28.04 33.45 -14.99
CA GLY A 419 27.48 34.60 -14.25
C GLY A 419 28.04 35.91 -14.82
N GLN A 420 28.43 36.84 -13.94
CA GLN A 420 29.21 38.03 -14.38
C GLN A 420 30.52 37.61 -15.03
N GLN A 421 31.14 36.56 -14.50
CA GLN A 421 32.33 35.94 -15.10
C GLN A 421 32.03 34.46 -15.40
N LYS A 422 32.71 33.92 -16.43
CA LYS A 422 32.69 32.52 -16.73
C LYS A 422 33.71 31.82 -15.84
N MET A 423 33.26 30.77 -15.13
CA MET A 423 34.12 30.04 -14.18
C MET A 423 33.88 28.54 -14.21
N THR A 424 34.93 27.77 -14.07
CA THR A 424 34.85 26.32 -13.90
C THR A 424 35.10 25.96 -12.42
N LEU A 425 34.15 25.23 -11.84
CA LEU A 425 34.15 24.77 -10.45
C LEU A 425 34.19 23.24 -10.42
N ASN A 426 34.91 22.68 -9.48
CA ASN A 426 34.93 21.26 -9.23
C ASN A 426 33.95 20.90 -8.12
N VAL A 427 32.95 20.07 -8.45
CA VAL A 427 31.96 19.57 -7.47
C VAL A 427 32.58 18.42 -6.69
N ASN A 428 33.14 18.71 -5.53
CA ASN A 428 33.88 17.72 -4.73
C ASN A 428 33.03 17.05 -3.65
N LYS A 429 31.90 17.64 -3.26
CA LYS A 429 31.05 17.16 -2.17
C LYS A 429 29.57 17.30 -2.49
N LYS A 430 28.79 16.35 -1.98
CA LYS A 430 27.33 16.42 -1.90
C LYS A 430 26.93 16.61 -0.43
N ASP A 431 26.06 17.58 -0.14
CA ASP A 431 25.59 17.87 1.21
C ASP A 431 24.06 17.93 1.19
N ASP A 432 23.44 16.95 1.80
CA ASP A 432 21.97 16.83 1.90
C ASP A 432 21.43 17.31 3.28
N ASN A 433 22.32 17.77 4.19
CA ASN A 433 21.94 18.13 5.56
C ASN A 433 21.35 19.53 5.69
N GLU A 434 21.69 20.45 4.79
CA GLU A 434 21.19 21.82 4.82
C GLU A 434 20.31 22.09 3.61
N VAL A 435 19.04 22.43 3.89
CA VAL A 435 18.04 22.77 2.87
C VAL A 435 18.07 24.28 2.63
N ILE A 436 18.30 24.69 1.39
CA ILE A 436 18.19 26.07 0.95
C ILE A 436 16.73 26.33 0.55
N PRO A 437 16.06 27.37 1.12
CA PRO A 437 14.66 27.66 0.84
C PRO A 437 14.35 27.81 -0.66
N SER A 438 13.13 27.44 -1.06
CA SER A 438 12.67 27.54 -2.44
C SER A 438 12.69 28.96 -2.99
N THR A 439 12.55 29.97 -2.12
CA THR A 439 12.72 31.41 -2.44
C THR A 439 14.10 31.74 -2.98
N VAL A 440 15.12 30.96 -2.65
CA VAL A 440 16.48 31.10 -3.16
C VAL A 440 16.81 30.00 -4.16
N SER A 441 16.47 28.74 -3.85
CA SER A 441 16.83 27.58 -4.69
C SER A 441 16.00 27.43 -5.96
N ILE A 442 14.87 28.13 -6.07
CA ILE A 442 13.88 27.96 -7.16
C ILE A 442 13.44 26.48 -7.29
N GLY A 443 13.45 25.73 -6.18
CA GLY A 443 13.06 24.31 -6.14
C GLY A 443 14.05 23.33 -6.81
N GLY A 444 15.25 23.79 -7.17
CA GLY A 444 16.28 22.99 -7.83
C GLY A 444 17.55 22.76 -7.00
N PRO A 445 18.53 22.01 -7.55
CA PRO A 445 19.83 21.85 -6.92
C PRO A 445 20.55 23.19 -6.81
N VAL A 446 21.27 23.39 -5.70
CA VAL A 446 22.02 24.60 -5.40
C VAL A 446 23.50 24.26 -5.26
N LEU A 447 24.34 25.13 -5.78
CA LEU A 447 25.78 25.01 -5.66
C LEU A 447 26.30 25.96 -4.59
N LYS A 448 26.82 25.44 -3.49
CA LYS A 448 27.53 26.19 -2.47
C LYS A 448 28.97 26.45 -2.95
N VAL A 449 29.37 27.69 -3.01
CA VAL A 449 30.69 28.11 -3.51
C VAL A 449 31.37 29.02 -2.51
N SER A 450 32.69 29.23 -2.64
CA SER A 450 33.40 30.21 -1.79
C SER A 450 32.82 31.61 -1.95
N PRO A 451 32.84 32.47 -0.92
CA PRO A 451 32.34 33.86 -1.03
C PRO A 451 32.98 34.64 -2.17
N ASP A 452 34.25 34.42 -2.46
CA ASP A 452 34.97 35.07 -3.57
C ASP A 452 34.41 34.63 -4.93
N ASN A 453 34.16 33.35 -5.11
CA ASN A 453 33.58 32.80 -6.33
C ASN A 453 32.11 33.21 -6.51
N PHE A 454 31.36 33.29 -5.40
CA PHE A 454 30.01 33.83 -5.42
C PHE A 454 30.00 35.26 -5.94
N ASN A 455 30.89 36.13 -5.45
CA ASN A 455 30.99 37.52 -5.89
C ASN A 455 31.34 37.67 -7.39
N LYS A 456 32.09 36.71 -7.96
CA LYS A 456 32.42 36.68 -9.39
C LYS A 456 31.27 36.14 -10.26
N LEU A 457 30.43 35.26 -9.68
CA LEU A 457 29.34 34.60 -10.39
C LEU A 457 28.01 35.36 -10.26
N LYS A 458 27.76 36.06 -9.14
CA LYS A 458 26.47 36.70 -8.87
C LYS A 458 26.11 37.74 -9.94
N MET A 459 24.87 37.68 -10.41
CA MET A 459 24.29 38.65 -11.34
C MET A 459 23.30 39.53 -10.58
N LYS A 460 23.44 40.86 -10.66
CA LYS A 460 22.61 41.78 -9.88
C LYS A 460 21.10 41.61 -10.12
N ASP A 461 20.73 41.33 -11.35
CA ASP A 461 19.32 41.13 -11.74
C ASP A 461 18.75 39.77 -11.37
N GLN A 462 19.60 38.82 -10.93
CA GLN A 462 19.24 37.44 -10.56
C GLN A 462 19.55 37.16 -9.09
N LEU A 463 19.72 38.20 -8.28
CA LEU A 463 20.02 38.06 -6.85
C LEU A 463 18.75 37.78 -6.07
N MET A 464 18.77 36.77 -5.27
CA MET A 464 17.66 36.32 -4.42
C MET A 464 18.08 36.35 -2.97
N HIS A 465 17.19 36.82 -2.11
CA HIS A 465 17.40 36.87 -0.67
C HIS A 465 16.28 36.14 0.05
N HIS A 466 16.62 35.53 1.16
CA HIS A 466 15.69 34.94 2.07
C HIS A 466 16.02 35.35 3.50
N TYR A 467 15.03 35.89 4.18
CA TYR A 467 15.10 36.32 5.59
C TYR A 467 14.05 35.54 6.36
N GLY A 468 14.50 34.50 7.10
CA GLY A 468 13.65 33.65 7.90
C GLY A 468 13.72 33.99 9.38
N PHE A 469 12.60 33.95 10.06
CA PHE A 469 12.45 34.21 11.49
C PHE A 469 11.80 33.01 12.16
N ASN A 470 12.45 32.44 13.18
CA ASN A 470 11.90 31.42 14.05
C ASN A 470 11.54 32.05 15.39
N ILE A 471 10.29 31.87 15.81
CA ILE A 471 9.78 32.42 17.07
C ILE A 471 10.05 31.42 18.20
N LYS A 472 10.74 31.88 19.29
CA LYS A 472 11.16 30.98 20.38
C LYS A 472 10.00 30.48 21.22
N ASP A 473 9.02 31.35 21.52
CA ASP A 473 7.84 30.96 22.29
C ASP A 473 6.63 30.74 21.35
N HIS A 474 6.12 29.52 21.34
CA HIS A 474 4.93 29.16 20.54
C HIS A 474 3.68 29.99 20.87
N LYS A 475 3.61 30.58 22.08
CA LYS A 475 2.49 31.45 22.48
C LYS A 475 2.49 32.76 21.71
N ASP A 476 3.66 33.24 21.32
CA ASP A 476 3.83 34.48 20.56
C ASP A 476 3.68 34.29 19.04
N LEU A 477 3.64 33.03 18.56
CA LEU A 477 3.64 32.73 17.13
C LEU A 477 2.48 33.38 16.38
N SER A 478 1.25 33.26 16.89
CA SER A 478 0.06 33.85 16.26
C SER A 478 0.13 35.40 16.19
N LYS A 479 0.69 36.02 17.26
CA LYS A 479 0.92 37.48 17.30
C LYS A 479 2.00 37.89 16.28
N ALA A 480 3.08 37.09 16.20
CA ALA A 480 4.17 37.33 15.26
C ALA A 480 3.69 37.19 13.80
N GLU A 481 2.89 36.19 13.47
CA GLU A 481 2.27 36.02 12.15
C GLU A 481 1.37 37.18 11.78
N THR A 482 0.54 37.66 12.71
CA THR A 482 -0.32 38.85 12.49
C THR A 482 0.51 40.11 12.22
N LEU A 483 1.64 40.27 12.93
CA LEU A 483 2.56 41.38 12.68
C LEU A 483 3.24 41.28 11.30
N ALA A 484 3.60 40.06 10.89
CA ALA A 484 4.20 39.82 9.58
C ALA A 484 3.23 40.14 8.44
N GLN A 485 1.96 39.76 8.54
CA GLN A 485 0.92 40.08 7.57
C GLN A 485 0.65 41.61 7.46
N LYS A 486 0.81 42.36 8.56
CA LYS A 486 0.74 43.85 8.51
C LYS A 486 1.89 44.48 7.74
N VAL A 487 3.08 43.85 7.75
CA VAL A 487 4.25 44.33 6.99
C VAL A 487 4.13 43.98 5.51
N SER A 488 3.69 42.75 5.21
CA SER A 488 3.48 42.29 3.85
C SER A 488 2.28 41.34 3.82
N PRO A 489 1.18 41.69 3.11
CA PRO A 489 0.03 40.79 2.99
C PRO A 489 0.35 39.42 2.37
N ASN A 490 1.39 39.35 1.53
CA ASN A 490 1.83 38.12 0.85
C ASN A 490 3.09 37.54 1.50
N VAL A 491 3.24 37.66 2.82
CA VAL A 491 4.35 37.03 3.56
C VAL A 491 4.17 35.53 3.58
N GLU A 492 5.25 34.79 3.35
CA GLU A 492 5.22 33.31 3.48
C GLU A 492 5.28 32.91 4.94
N LEU A 493 4.20 32.30 5.42
CA LEU A 493 4.09 31.75 6.77
C LEU A 493 4.17 30.21 6.70
N LYS A 494 4.97 29.63 7.58
CA LYS A 494 5.11 28.16 7.67
C LYS A 494 3.76 27.47 7.93
N ASN A 495 2.93 28.06 8.79
CA ASN A 495 1.60 27.54 9.08
C ASN A 495 0.67 27.55 7.87
N ASP A 496 0.71 28.57 7.03
CA ASP A 496 -0.09 28.65 5.82
C ASP A 496 0.40 27.64 4.77
N THR A 497 1.71 27.53 4.59
CA THR A 497 2.32 26.51 3.70
C THR A 497 1.97 25.11 4.17
N LYS A 498 2.09 24.84 5.48
CA LYS A 498 1.72 23.56 6.06
C LYS A 498 0.25 23.24 5.82
N LYS A 499 -0.63 24.20 6.09
CA LYS A 499 -2.07 24.03 5.86
C LYS A 499 -2.37 23.71 4.40
N MET A 500 -1.80 24.45 3.45
CA MET A 500 -1.99 24.23 2.02
C MET A 500 -1.51 22.83 1.57
N LEU A 501 -0.34 22.38 2.07
CA LEU A 501 0.21 21.08 1.74
C LEU A 501 -0.57 19.94 2.43
N ASP A 502 -1.00 20.11 3.67
CA ASP A 502 -1.85 19.14 4.38
C ASP A 502 -3.24 19.02 3.72
N GLU A 503 -3.83 20.12 3.23
CA GLU A 503 -5.06 20.10 2.44
C GLU A 503 -4.88 19.36 1.10
N SER A 504 -3.78 19.61 0.39
CA SER A 504 -3.50 18.98 -0.91
C SER A 504 -3.19 17.48 -0.81
N ASN A 505 -2.38 17.10 0.16
CA ASN A 505 -1.93 15.72 0.32
C ASN A 505 -2.79 14.91 1.32
N GLY A 506 -3.58 15.58 2.15
CA GLY A 506 -4.38 14.94 3.19
C GLY A 506 -5.38 13.94 2.64
N ILE A 507 -6.01 14.24 1.50
CA ILE A 507 -6.91 13.29 0.84
C ILE A 507 -6.18 12.03 0.35
N LEU A 508 -4.99 12.19 -0.22
CA LEU A 508 -4.19 11.06 -0.69
C LEU A 508 -3.78 10.15 0.47
N ILE A 509 -3.31 10.75 1.57
CA ILE A 509 -2.91 10.03 2.79
C ILE A 509 -4.14 9.34 3.41
N PHE A 510 -5.28 10.02 3.46
CA PHE A 510 -6.52 9.45 3.96
C PHE A 510 -6.99 8.26 3.11
N VAL A 511 -7.08 8.43 1.78
CA VAL A 511 -7.52 7.38 0.85
C VAL A 511 -6.61 6.16 0.94
N THR A 512 -5.30 6.35 0.91
CA THR A 512 -4.34 5.25 1.00
C THR A 512 -4.38 4.55 2.35
N SER A 513 -4.52 5.28 3.45
CA SER A 513 -4.64 4.71 4.80
C SER A 513 -5.93 3.90 4.96
N PHE A 514 -7.05 4.43 4.47
CA PHE A 514 -8.34 3.74 4.52
C PHE A 514 -8.37 2.49 3.64
N LEU A 515 -7.91 2.59 2.39
CA LEU A 515 -7.79 1.45 1.49
C LEU A 515 -6.86 0.38 2.07
N GLY A 516 -5.71 0.80 2.60
CA GLY A 516 -4.77 -0.10 3.25
C GLY A 516 -5.39 -0.85 4.43
N LEU A 517 -6.14 -0.16 5.30
CA LEU A 517 -6.87 -0.78 6.41
C LEU A 517 -7.96 -1.74 5.91
N ALA A 518 -8.75 -1.33 4.92
CA ALA A 518 -9.79 -2.16 4.33
C ALA A 518 -9.21 -3.45 3.73
N PHE A 519 -8.11 -3.34 3.00
CA PHE A 519 -7.42 -4.49 2.40
C PHE A 519 -6.75 -5.39 3.45
N LEU A 520 -6.22 -4.81 4.53
CA LEU A 520 -5.66 -5.56 5.64
C LEU A 520 -6.71 -6.46 6.30
N ILE A 521 -7.90 -5.92 6.56
CA ILE A 521 -9.00 -6.70 7.14
C ILE A 521 -9.49 -7.77 6.14
N ALA A 522 -9.64 -7.42 4.86
CA ALA A 522 -10.00 -8.37 3.82
C ALA A 522 -8.99 -9.52 3.71
N ALA A 523 -7.69 -9.22 3.70
CA ALA A 523 -6.61 -10.21 3.71
C ALA A 523 -6.69 -11.13 4.95
N GLY A 524 -6.88 -10.53 6.14
CA GLY A 524 -7.05 -11.27 7.39
C GLY A 524 -8.24 -12.22 7.36
N CYS A 525 -9.38 -11.79 6.85
CA CYS A 525 -10.58 -12.62 6.68
C CYS A 525 -10.33 -13.78 5.69
N ILE A 526 -9.71 -13.51 4.55
CA ILE A 526 -9.37 -14.53 3.55
C ILE A 526 -8.50 -15.62 4.15
N ILE A 527 -7.45 -15.22 4.85
CA ILE A 527 -6.50 -16.14 5.47
C ILE A 527 -7.17 -16.98 6.55
N TYR A 528 -7.98 -16.32 7.40
CA TYR A 528 -8.71 -17.00 8.47
C TYR A 528 -9.69 -18.04 7.91
N ILE A 529 -10.51 -17.67 6.91
CA ILE A 529 -11.48 -18.58 6.27
C ILE A 529 -10.75 -19.78 5.63
N LYS A 530 -9.65 -19.51 4.91
CA LYS A 530 -8.81 -20.55 4.32
C LYS A 530 -8.28 -21.52 5.37
N GLN A 531 -7.73 -21.00 6.48
CA GLN A 531 -7.16 -21.85 7.53
C GLN A 531 -8.23 -22.72 8.19
N MET A 532 -9.45 -22.20 8.37
CA MET A 532 -10.57 -22.98 8.91
C MET A 532 -10.98 -24.11 7.96
N ASP A 533 -11.11 -23.79 6.66
CA ASP A 533 -11.41 -24.79 5.62
C ASP A 533 -10.36 -25.92 5.58
N GLU A 534 -9.08 -25.57 5.67
CA GLU A 534 -8.00 -26.55 5.72
C GLU A 534 -8.03 -27.40 7.00
N THR A 535 -8.36 -26.82 8.14
CA THR A 535 -8.40 -27.54 9.41
C THR A 535 -9.56 -28.53 9.44
N GLU A 536 -10.75 -28.12 8.96
CA GLU A 536 -11.91 -29.01 8.85
C GLU A 536 -11.65 -30.18 7.90
N ASP A 537 -11.02 -29.95 6.75
CA ASP A 537 -10.61 -31.00 5.79
C ASP A 537 -9.64 -32.02 6.41
N GLU A 538 -8.88 -31.66 7.45
CA GLU A 538 -7.85 -32.50 8.07
C GLU A 538 -8.31 -33.22 9.36
N ILE A 539 -9.50 -32.96 9.85
CA ILE A 539 -9.99 -33.58 11.10
C ILE A 539 -9.83 -35.11 11.09
N ASN A 540 -10.18 -35.78 9.99
CA ASN A 540 -10.04 -37.20 9.86
C ASN A 540 -8.57 -37.66 9.93
N ASN A 541 -7.63 -36.90 9.40
CA ASN A 541 -6.21 -37.21 9.48
C ASN A 541 -5.72 -37.10 10.93
N TYR A 542 -6.15 -36.11 11.69
CA TYR A 542 -5.83 -35.99 13.12
C TYR A 542 -6.41 -37.12 13.93
N ARG A 543 -7.62 -37.62 13.63
CA ARG A 543 -8.21 -38.79 14.26
C ARG A 543 -7.38 -40.05 14.00
N ILE A 544 -6.90 -40.26 12.76
CA ILE A 544 -6.03 -41.38 12.40
C ILE A 544 -4.70 -41.30 13.17
N LEU A 545 -4.07 -40.11 13.20
CA LEU A 545 -2.83 -39.90 13.94
C LEU A 545 -3.00 -40.24 15.42
N ARG A 546 -4.12 -39.85 16.03
CA ARG A 546 -4.43 -40.17 17.42
C ARG A 546 -4.54 -41.69 17.65
N ARG A 547 -5.18 -42.39 16.73
CA ARG A 547 -5.32 -43.89 16.81
C ARG A 547 -3.97 -44.59 16.67
N ILE A 548 -3.00 -44.02 15.98
CA ILE A 548 -1.64 -44.57 15.81
C ILE A 548 -0.74 -44.22 17.02
N GLY A 549 -1.24 -43.43 18.00
CA GLY A 549 -0.50 -43.14 19.23
C GLY A 549 0.15 -41.75 19.31
N PHE A 550 -0.14 -40.84 18.38
CA PHE A 550 0.35 -39.46 18.48
C PHE A 550 -0.30 -38.73 19.66
N THR A 551 0.54 -38.00 20.40
CA THR A 551 0.05 -37.17 21.53
C THR A 551 -0.60 -35.90 21.05
N HIS A 552 -1.42 -35.30 21.92
CA HIS A 552 -2.04 -34.02 21.64
C HIS A 552 -1.00 -32.90 21.39
N THR A 553 0.11 -32.95 22.14
CA THR A 553 1.22 -32.01 22.03
C THR A 553 1.91 -32.10 20.67
N ASP A 554 2.11 -33.31 20.14
CA ASP A 554 2.72 -33.53 18.82
C ASP A 554 1.86 -32.94 17.70
N MET A 555 0.56 -33.17 17.79
CA MET A 555 -0.41 -32.62 16.81
C MET A 555 -0.49 -31.11 16.88
N THR A 556 -0.50 -30.50 18.07
CA THR A 556 -0.51 -29.04 18.26
C THR A 556 0.77 -28.40 17.74
N LYS A 557 1.95 -28.99 18.00
CA LYS A 557 3.23 -28.51 17.44
C LYS A 557 3.25 -28.59 15.92
N GLY A 558 2.77 -29.70 15.35
CA GLY A 558 2.65 -29.85 13.89
C GLY A 558 1.71 -28.84 13.26
N LEU A 559 0.56 -28.56 13.91
CA LEU A 559 -0.39 -27.54 13.51
C LEU A 559 0.22 -26.12 13.58
N ALA A 560 0.96 -25.82 14.65
CA ALA A 560 1.66 -24.55 14.81
C ALA A 560 2.66 -24.29 13.67
N LEU A 561 3.52 -25.28 13.37
CA LEU A 561 4.47 -25.18 12.26
C LEU A 561 3.78 -25.01 10.91
N LYS A 562 2.67 -25.71 10.70
CA LYS A 562 1.88 -25.59 9.47
C LYS A 562 1.30 -24.19 9.31
N ILE A 563 0.72 -23.62 10.37
CA ILE A 563 0.16 -22.28 10.36
C ILE A 563 1.26 -21.23 10.17
N LEU A 564 2.38 -21.37 10.89
CA LEU A 564 3.54 -20.49 10.71
C LEU A 564 4.03 -20.49 9.27
N PHE A 565 4.05 -21.63 8.61
CA PHE A 565 4.43 -21.73 7.21
C PHE A 565 3.39 -21.13 6.25
N ASN A 566 2.10 -21.48 6.44
CA ASN A 566 1.00 -21.00 5.59
C ASN A 566 0.80 -19.48 5.67
N PHE A 567 1.13 -18.86 6.80
CA PHE A 567 1.09 -17.41 6.99
C PHE A 567 2.43 -16.75 6.68
N GLY A 568 3.53 -17.32 7.14
CA GLY A 568 4.86 -16.72 7.04
C GLY A 568 5.37 -16.63 5.60
N LEU A 569 5.22 -17.69 4.81
CA LEU A 569 5.74 -17.68 3.44
C LEU A 569 5.03 -16.67 2.52
N PRO A 570 3.68 -16.56 2.50
CA PRO A 570 3.01 -15.49 1.76
C PRO A 570 3.36 -14.09 2.28
N LEU A 571 3.53 -13.92 3.60
CA LEU A 571 3.93 -12.66 4.19
C LEU A 571 5.32 -12.22 3.69
N ILE A 572 6.31 -13.11 3.70
CA ILE A 572 7.66 -12.79 3.21
C ILE A 572 7.62 -12.34 1.74
N ILE A 573 6.91 -13.08 0.89
CA ILE A 573 6.77 -12.73 -0.52
C ILE A 573 6.02 -11.40 -0.69
N ALA A 574 4.97 -11.16 0.09
CA ALA A 574 4.22 -9.91 0.08
C ALA A 574 5.09 -8.72 0.48
N LEU A 575 5.87 -8.86 1.57
CA LEU A 575 6.77 -7.80 2.03
C LEU A 575 7.87 -7.50 1.00
N LEU A 576 8.42 -8.51 0.34
CA LEU A 576 9.38 -8.31 -0.74
C LEU A 576 8.76 -7.58 -1.93
N HIS A 577 7.57 -7.99 -2.40
CA HIS A 577 6.88 -7.29 -3.49
C HIS A 577 6.58 -5.84 -3.11
N ALA A 578 6.09 -5.59 -1.90
CA ALA A 578 5.78 -4.26 -1.41
C ALA A 578 7.04 -3.40 -1.24
N LEU A 579 8.15 -3.97 -0.79
CA LEU A 579 9.43 -3.27 -0.64
C LEU A 579 9.90 -2.71 -1.98
N PHE A 580 9.94 -3.54 -3.02
CA PHE A 580 10.38 -3.08 -4.33
C PHE A 580 9.42 -2.06 -4.95
N ALA A 581 8.11 -2.22 -4.78
CA ALA A 581 7.13 -1.24 -5.21
C ALA A 581 7.26 0.09 -4.45
N ALA A 582 7.44 0.04 -3.12
CA ALA A 582 7.63 1.22 -2.27
C ALA A 582 8.94 1.96 -2.59
N MET A 583 10.03 1.24 -2.89
CA MET A 583 11.31 1.85 -3.29
C MET A 583 11.19 2.62 -4.61
N VAL A 584 10.40 2.13 -5.57
CA VAL A 584 10.13 2.85 -6.82
C VAL A 584 9.38 4.14 -6.54
N PHE A 585 8.33 4.06 -5.71
CA PHE A 585 7.54 5.22 -5.34
C PHE A 585 8.36 6.23 -4.51
N MET A 586 9.21 5.76 -3.61
CA MET A 586 10.14 6.60 -2.85
C MET A 586 11.09 7.36 -3.77
N LYS A 587 11.65 6.70 -4.81
CA LYS A 587 12.46 7.36 -5.84
C LYS A 587 11.68 8.42 -6.62
N LEU A 588 10.42 8.14 -6.94
CA LEU A 588 9.54 9.08 -7.64
C LEU A 588 9.26 10.34 -6.81
N MET A 589 9.06 10.17 -5.49
CA MET A 589 8.80 11.30 -4.57
C MET A 589 10.09 12.01 -4.13
N GLY A 590 11.25 11.43 -4.42
CA GLY A 590 12.54 11.98 -4.00
C GLY A 590 12.83 11.85 -2.51
N GLU A 591 12.11 11.03 -1.80
CA GLU A 591 12.37 10.70 -0.39
C GLU A 591 13.42 9.58 -0.32
N TYR A 592 14.48 9.80 0.44
CA TYR A 592 15.58 8.82 0.58
C TYR A 592 15.55 8.04 1.89
N SER A 593 14.71 8.46 2.84
CA SER A 593 14.60 7.75 4.12
C SER A 593 13.76 6.48 3.97
N PRO A 594 14.29 5.28 4.24
CA PRO A 594 13.51 4.05 4.22
C PRO A 594 12.64 3.88 5.48
N ILE A 595 12.72 4.78 6.45
CA ILE A 595 12.04 4.66 7.75
C ILE A 595 10.53 4.50 7.61
N PRO A 596 9.81 5.30 6.79
CA PRO A 596 8.36 5.12 6.61
C PRO A 596 7.98 3.73 6.12
N ILE A 597 8.75 3.17 5.18
CA ILE A 597 8.53 1.83 4.63
C ILE A 597 8.72 0.77 5.73
N ILE A 598 9.81 0.87 6.49
CA ILE A 598 10.15 -0.09 7.56
C ILE A 598 9.06 -0.09 8.64
N ILE A 599 8.60 1.09 9.08
CA ILE A 599 7.53 1.21 10.09
C ILE A 599 6.25 0.53 9.60
N VAL A 600 5.81 0.82 8.38
CA VAL A 600 4.61 0.21 7.80
C VAL A 600 4.74 -1.30 7.71
N MET A 601 5.89 -1.82 7.25
CA MET A 601 6.13 -3.26 7.14
C MET A 601 6.11 -3.96 8.51
N ILE A 602 6.67 -3.35 9.54
CA ILE A 602 6.64 -3.88 10.92
C ILE A 602 5.21 -3.88 11.45
N VAL A 603 4.50 -2.75 11.37
CA VAL A 603 3.12 -2.64 11.86
C VAL A 603 2.20 -3.63 11.14
N TYR A 604 2.29 -3.71 9.81
CA TYR A 604 1.53 -4.70 9.03
C TYR A 604 1.83 -6.12 9.48
N SER A 605 3.10 -6.48 9.62
CA SER A 605 3.51 -7.83 10.03
C SER A 605 2.97 -8.20 11.41
N LEU A 606 2.98 -7.26 12.38
CA LEU A 606 2.42 -7.48 13.71
C LEU A 606 0.91 -7.77 13.64
N VAL A 607 0.14 -6.94 12.90
CA VAL A 607 -1.31 -7.15 12.75
C VAL A 607 -1.60 -8.46 12.00
N TYR A 608 -0.84 -8.77 10.95
CA TYR A 608 -0.96 -10.02 10.21
C TYR A 608 -0.72 -11.25 11.10
N LEU A 609 0.27 -11.20 12.00
CA LEU A 609 0.56 -12.26 12.95
C LEU A 609 -0.54 -12.43 14.01
N ILE A 610 -1.29 -11.37 14.35
CA ILE A 610 -2.48 -11.48 15.20
C ILE A 610 -3.53 -12.38 14.53
N PHE A 611 -3.80 -12.20 13.23
CA PHE A 611 -4.70 -13.09 12.49
C PHE A 611 -4.18 -14.54 12.46
N ALA A 612 -2.87 -14.74 12.35
CA ALA A 612 -2.26 -16.07 12.43
C ALA A 612 -2.48 -16.72 13.82
N ALA A 613 -2.30 -15.96 14.89
CA ALA A 613 -2.53 -16.42 16.26
C ALA A 613 -4.00 -16.78 16.51
N ILE A 614 -4.94 -15.94 16.08
CA ILE A 614 -6.39 -16.20 16.17
C ILE A 614 -6.73 -17.49 15.40
N SER A 615 -6.20 -17.64 14.20
CA SER A 615 -6.39 -18.83 13.37
C SER A 615 -5.84 -20.09 14.04
N PHE A 616 -4.67 -20.00 14.68
CA PHE A 616 -4.08 -21.10 15.43
C PHE A 616 -4.93 -21.53 16.63
N ILE A 617 -5.37 -20.56 17.44
CA ILE A 617 -6.19 -20.83 18.63
C ILE A 617 -7.48 -21.54 18.22
N HIS A 618 -8.14 -21.07 17.17
CA HIS A 618 -9.39 -21.68 16.69
C HIS A 618 -9.16 -23.07 16.09
N ALA A 619 -8.16 -23.22 15.23
CA ALA A 619 -7.81 -24.49 14.62
C ALA A 619 -7.43 -25.55 15.69
N ASN A 620 -6.65 -25.15 16.69
CA ASN A 620 -6.29 -26.03 17.80
C ASN A 620 -7.52 -26.48 18.63
N ARG A 621 -8.49 -25.55 18.83
CA ARG A 621 -9.74 -25.89 19.50
C ARG A 621 -10.54 -26.93 18.70
N ILE A 622 -10.66 -26.76 17.37
CA ILE A 622 -11.34 -27.74 16.48
C ILE A 622 -10.67 -29.10 16.57
N VAL A 623 -9.35 -29.15 16.45
CA VAL A 623 -8.59 -30.40 16.56
C VAL A 623 -8.78 -31.05 17.93
N LYS A 624 -8.76 -30.27 19.01
CA LYS A 624 -8.94 -30.75 20.38
C LYS A 624 -10.31 -31.35 20.65
N HIS A 625 -11.38 -30.77 20.11
CA HIS A 625 -12.75 -31.24 20.29
C HIS A 625 -13.16 -32.39 19.35
N SER A 626 -12.40 -32.64 18.29
CA SER A 626 -12.73 -33.63 17.27
C SER A 626 -12.03 -34.99 17.49
N ILE A 627 -11.14 -35.07 18.46
CA ILE A 627 -10.34 -36.23 18.86
C ILE A 627 -10.78 -36.74 20.22
#